data_f8ae18bb1aace17d6df1cdef01af3015
#
_entry.id   f8ae18bb1aace17d6df1cdef01af3015
#
_cell.length_a   1.000
_cell.length_b   1.000
_cell.length_c   1.000
_cell.angle_alpha   90.00
_cell.angle_beta   90.00
_cell.angle_gamma   90.00
#
_symmetry.space_group_name_H-M   'P 1'
#
loop_
_entity.id
_entity.type
_entity.pdbx_description
1 polymer ?
#
loop_
_entity_poly.entity_id
_entity_poly.type
_entity_poly.pdbx_seq_one_letter_code
_entity_poly.pdbx_strand_id
1 'polypeptide(L)'
;MLYYMSNFTLSDSFLLKIFSNKNSRLFEEAGNHVLKENSGSKDQVGIIYNDYNADPKMVDAWQKETKGMSVYYVAPRSKTLRMDAKVLFAKKMKESQYVPKTYFGYDEIPTDTPDNALFFVKKNGSTGSRGVDIHAYSAMKDLDYTERVVQQNMNVPDLYDDKRYKIRAYVVLHDKNVFLFNKSFATVASEDYKEAVGDMDQEALRKMHVIFQTSGTKFILSEELDKFELVQQNMLVACKDFKNVYRDEIKRIEANEYAILGFDFVVDSEGGVQIIEINHRSNYAHPKVMENKVDVPLLK
;
A
#
# COMPACT_ATOMS: atom_id res chain seq x y z
N MET A 1 -12.93 -2.83 15.01
CA MET A 1 -14.22 -2.45 14.43
C MET A 1 -13.90 -1.86 13.07
N LEU A 2 -14.18 -2.60 12.01
CA LEU A 2 -14.04 -2.14 10.63
C LEU A 2 -15.25 -1.24 10.37
N TYR A 3 -15.03 0.05 10.27
CA TYR A 3 -16.07 0.92 9.76
C TYR A 3 -16.06 0.81 8.24
N TYR A 4 -17.10 0.23 7.72
CA TYR A 4 -17.45 0.32 6.33
C TYR A 4 -17.73 1.80 6.03
N MET A 5 -17.02 2.41 5.09
CA MET A 5 -17.42 3.70 4.53
C MET A 5 -18.61 3.50 3.57
N SER A 6 -19.65 2.78 4.00
CA SER A 6 -20.83 2.46 3.16
C SER A 6 -21.99 3.43 3.35
N ASN A 7 -21.89 4.42 4.21
CA ASN A 7 -22.98 5.35 4.49
C ASN A 7 -22.62 6.80 4.13
N PHE A 8 -22.21 7.01 2.88
CA PHE A 8 -22.21 8.35 2.31
C PHE A 8 -23.52 8.56 1.58
N THR A 9 -24.39 9.34 2.15
CA THR A 9 -25.66 9.75 1.55
C THR A 9 -25.46 11.07 0.82
N LEU A 10 -25.57 11.05 -0.50
CA LEU A 10 -25.39 12.23 -1.34
C LEU A 10 -26.75 12.68 -1.88
N SER A 11 -27.07 13.97 -1.78
CA SER A 11 -28.26 14.54 -2.39
C SER A 11 -27.99 15.04 -3.81
N ASP A 12 -29.05 15.23 -4.61
CA ASP A 12 -28.99 15.67 -6.01
C ASP A 12 -28.28 17.02 -6.26
N SER A 13 -27.97 17.77 -5.19
CA SER A 13 -27.25 19.05 -5.26
C SER A 13 -25.74 18.92 -5.07
N PHE A 14 -25.21 17.71 -4.98
CA PHE A 14 -23.83 17.47 -4.64
C PHE A 14 -22.89 17.52 -5.85
N LEU A 15 -21.81 18.28 -5.76
CA LEU A 15 -20.72 18.34 -6.72
C LEU A 15 -19.56 17.44 -6.25
N LEU A 16 -19.50 16.21 -6.77
CA LEU A 16 -18.30 15.41 -6.69
C LEU A 16 -17.31 15.94 -7.72
N LYS A 17 -16.35 16.76 -7.29
CA LYS A 17 -15.24 17.17 -8.16
C LYS A 17 -14.07 16.23 -7.95
N ILE A 18 -13.81 15.39 -8.92
CA ILE A 18 -12.69 14.47 -8.94
C ILE A 18 -11.54 15.13 -9.70
N PHE A 19 -10.44 15.36 -9.01
CA PHE A 19 -9.23 15.93 -9.58
C PHE A 19 -8.10 14.91 -9.60
N SER A 20 -8.20 13.94 -10.48
CA SER A 20 -7.09 13.04 -10.78
C SER A 20 -7.04 12.79 -12.28
N ASN A 21 -5.92 13.14 -12.91
CA ASN A 21 -5.75 12.94 -14.35
C ASN A 21 -5.62 11.47 -14.77
N LYS A 22 -5.22 10.56 -13.86
CA LYS A 22 -5.00 9.14 -14.20
C LYS A 22 -6.15 8.24 -13.81
N ASN A 23 -6.84 8.56 -12.73
CA ASN A 23 -7.87 7.69 -12.14
C ASN A 23 -9.25 8.35 -12.08
N SER A 24 -9.43 9.49 -12.77
CA SER A 24 -10.68 10.26 -12.77
C SER A 24 -11.90 9.39 -13.11
N ARG A 25 -11.77 8.49 -14.08
CA ARG A 25 -12.87 7.59 -14.49
C ARG A 25 -13.35 6.68 -13.35
N LEU A 26 -12.44 6.08 -12.57
CA LEU A 26 -12.82 5.20 -11.45
C LEU A 26 -13.54 5.96 -10.35
N PHE A 27 -13.05 7.15 -10.01
CA PHE A 27 -13.69 8.01 -9.01
C PHE A 27 -15.04 8.53 -9.49
N GLU A 28 -15.15 8.87 -10.77
CA GLU A 28 -16.40 9.29 -11.38
C GLU A 28 -17.44 8.16 -11.39
N GLU A 29 -17.04 6.95 -11.79
CA GLU A 29 -17.89 5.76 -11.75
C GLU A 29 -18.35 5.44 -10.32
N ALA A 30 -17.45 5.49 -9.33
CA ALA A 30 -17.78 5.29 -7.92
C ALA A 30 -18.72 6.38 -7.39
N GLY A 31 -18.44 7.64 -7.68
CA GLY A 31 -19.27 8.78 -7.30
C GLY A 31 -20.67 8.71 -7.87
N ASN A 32 -20.81 8.42 -9.16
CA ASN A 32 -22.11 8.27 -9.81
C ASN A 32 -22.93 7.11 -9.22
N HIS A 33 -22.28 6.02 -8.82
CA HIS A 33 -22.95 4.91 -8.16
C HIS A 33 -23.46 5.30 -6.76
N VAL A 34 -22.64 5.98 -5.96
CA VAL A 34 -23.02 6.48 -4.65
C VAL A 34 -24.17 7.47 -4.74
N LEU A 35 -24.14 8.41 -5.70
CA LEU A 35 -25.23 9.34 -5.97
C LEU A 35 -26.55 8.61 -6.29
N LYS A 36 -26.49 7.58 -7.13
CA LYS A 36 -27.68 6.80 -7.53
C LYS A 36 -28.29 6.01 -6.36
N GLU A 37 -27.46 5.41 -5.53
CA GLU A 37 -27.93 4.59 -4.39
C GLU A 37 -28.47 5.43 -3.23
N ASN A 38 -28.03 6.68 -3.12
CA ASN A 38 -28.34 7.54 -1.98
C ASN A 38 -29.21 8.76 -2.34
N SER A 39 -29.85 8.76 -3.50
CA SER A 39 -30.76 9.82 -3.91
C SER A 39 -31.94 9.91 -2.91
N GLY A 40 -31.99 10.97 -2.12
CA GLY A 40 -33.08 11.25 -1.16
C GLY A 40 -32.71 11.34 0.31
N SER A 41 -31.44 11.18 0.68
CA SER A 41 -31.01 11.40 2.07
C SER A 41 -30.81 12.88 2.41
N LYS A 42 -31.04 13.21 3.70
CA LYS A 42 -30.91 14.58 4.22
C LYS A 42 -29.48 14.95 4.64
N ASP A 43 -28.62 13.96 4.88
CA ASP A 43 -27.24 14.18 5.30
C ASP A 43 -26.31 14.20 4.08
N GLN A 44 -25.71 15.35 3.81
CA GLN A 44 -24.88 15.58 2.63
C GLN A 44 -23.41 15.59 3.03
N VAL A 45 -22.62 14.66 2.48
CA VAL A 45 -21.17 14.61 2.67
C VAL A 45 -20.49 14.84 1.33
N GLY A 46 -19.53 15.78 1.32
CA GLY A 46 -18.71 16.03 0.15
C GLY A 46 -17.33 15.40 0.31
N ILE A 47 -16.90 14.59 -0.67
CA ILE A 47 -15.54 14.09 -0.73
C ILE A 47 -14.81 14.78 -1.87
N ILE A 48 -13.66 15.33 -1.55
CA ILE A 48 -12.75 15.90 -2.53
C ILE A 48 -11.52 15.01 -2.60
N TYR A 49 -11.34 14.35 -3.72
CA TYR A 49 -10.10 13.65 -4.01
C TYR A 49 -9.21 14.55 -4.86
N ASN A 50 -7.98 14.77 -4.40
CA ASN A 50 -6.97 15.52 -5.14
C ASN A 50 -5.67 14.71 -5.18
N ASP A 51 -5.18 14.40 -6.37
CA ASP A 51 -3.88 13.75 -6.59
C ASP A 51 -2.69 14.62 -6.17
N TYR A 52 -2.89 15.91 -6.11
CA TYR A 52 -1.91 16.91 -5.70
C TYR A 52 -2.44 17.60 -4.46
N ASN A 53 -1.59 18.06 -3.58
CA ASN A 53 -1.94 18.76 -2.36
C ASN A 53 -3.20 19.63 -2.57
N ALA A 54 -4.26 19.34 -1.83
CA ALA A 54 -5.48 20.15 -1.90
C ALA A 54 -5.09 21.62 -1.65
N ASP A 55 -5.39 22.48 -2.61
CA ASP A 55 -5.17 23.91 -2.40
C ASP A 55 -6.11 24.37 -1.27
N PRO A 56 -5.59 24.87 -0.12
CA PRO A 56 -6.44 25.34 0.97
C PRO A 56 -7.51 26.33 0.51
N LYS A 57 -7.21 27.19 -0.47
CA LYS A 57 -8.17 28.14 -1.03
C LYS A 57 -9.34 27.46 -1.74
N MET A 58 -9.08 26.33 -2.40
CA MET A 58 -10.16 25.53 -3.02
C MET A 58 -11.03 24.85 -1.96
N VAL A 59 -10.41 24.30 -0.92
CA VAL A 59 -11.14 23.68 0.21
C VAL A 59 -12.03 24.72 0.89
N ASP A 60 -11.50 25.91 1.17
CA ASP A 60 -12.26 27.02 1.76
C ASP A 60 -13.42 27.49 0.87
N ALA A 61 -13.20 27.58 -0.44
CA ALA A 61 -14.25 27.92 -1.40
C ALA A 61 -15.36 26.87 -1.40
N TRP A 62 -15.04 25.63 -1.36
CA TRP A 62 -16.01 24.54 -1.34
C TRP A 62 -16.75 24.41 -0.01
N GLN A 63 -16.08 24.63 1.12
CA GLN A 63 -16.75 24.70 2.41
C GLN A 63 -17.80 25.84 2.47
N LYS A 64 -17.51 26.95 1.79
CA LYS A 64 -18.48 28.08 1.65
C LYS A 64 -19.63 27.74 0.70
N GLU A 65 -19.36 27.06 -0.41
CA GLU A 65 -20.37 26.64 -1.38
C GLU A 65 -21.32 25.57 -0.83
N THR A 66 -20.81 24.68 0.01
CA THR A 66 -21.57 23.55 0.55
C THR A 66 -22.43 23.85 1.75
N LYS A 67 -22.50 25.11 2.21
CA LYS A 67 -23.44 25.65 3.22
C LYS A 67 -23.77 24.66 4.38
N GLY A 68 -22.76 24.21 5.09
CA GLY A 68 -22.93 23.33 6.26
C GLY A 68 -22.82 21.83 6.01
N MET A 69 -22.46 21.41 4.80
CA MET A 69 -22.04 20.02 4.57
C MET A 69 -20.65 19.77 5.12
N SER A 70 -20.42 18.56 5.59
CA SER A 70 -19.06 18.11 5.92
C SER A 70 -18.29 17.83 4.63
N VAL A 71 -17.15 18.50 4.46
CA VAL A 71 -16.26 18.29 3.30
C VAL A 71 -15.04 17.55 3.76
N TYR A 72 -14.81 16.38 3.17
CA TYR A 72 -13.62 15.57 3.40
C TYR A 72 -12.68 15.66 2.21
N TYR A 73 -11.38 15.73 2.46
CA TYR A 73 -10.36 15.83 1.41
C TYR A 73 -9.10 15.04 1.75
N VAL A 74 -8.32 14.73 0.71
CA VAL A 74 -7.08 13.96 0.88
C VAL A 74 -6.07 14.79 1.66
N ALA A 75 -5.53 14.21 2.71
CA ALA A 75 -4.48 14.82 3.52
C ALA A 75 -3.27 15.22 2.65
N PRO A 76 -2.70 16.41 2.85
CA PRO A 76 -1.52 16.85 2.14
C PRO A 76 -0.36 15.85 2.27
N ARG A 77 0.41 15.68 1.19
CA ARG A 77 1.55 14.74 1.19
C ARG A 77 2.56 15.00 2.31
N SER A 78 2.70 16.24 2.75
CA SER A 78 3.58 16.59 3.86
C SER A 78 3.24 15.86 5.17
N LYS A 79 1.97 15.46 5.35
CA LYS A 79 1.51 14.70 6.54
C LYS A 79 1.81 13.19 6.42
N THR A 80 1.95 12.66 5.22
CA THR A 80 2.11 11.23 4.95
C THR A 80 3.46 10.83 4.34
N LEU A 81 4.30 11.83 3.98
CA LEU A 81 5.59 11.61 3.31
C LEU A 81 6.51 10.62 4.05
N ARG A 82 6.51 10.66 5.38
CA ARG A 82 7.36 9.77 6.19
C ARG A 82 6.87 8.31 6.18
N MET A 83 5.64 8.07 5.74
CA MET A 83 5.04 6.75 5.65
C MET A 83 5.41 6.05 4.33
N ASP A 84 5.55 6.81 3.21
CA ASP A 84 5.81 6.25 1.89
C ASP A 84 7.27 6.38 1.41
N ALA A 85 8.05 7.29 1.99
CA ALA A 85 9.45 7.43 1.67
C ALA A 85 10.25 6.23 2.22
N LYS A 86 10.77 5.38 1.33
CA LYS A 86 11.38 4.08 1.66
C LYS A 86 12.35 4.12 2.84
N VAL A 87 13.29 5.07 2.82
CA VAL A 87 14.30 5.22 3.89
C VAL A 87 13.66 5.69 5.20
N LEU A 88 12.73 6.65 5.15
CA LEU A 88 12.07 7.16 6.35
C LEU A 88 11.14 6.12 6.98
N PHE A 89 10.38 5.40 6.14
CA PHE A 89 9.55 4.27 6.57
C PHE A 89 10.41 3.19 7.25
N ALA A 90 11.46 2.74 6.56
CA ALA A 90 12.33 1.69 7.05
C ALA A 90 13.02 2.07 8.37
N LYS A 91 13.53 3.30 8.51
CA LYS A 91 14.12 3.78 9.77
C LYS A 91 13.11 3.81 10.91
N LYS A 92 11.88 4.26 10.63
CA LYS A 92 10.85 4.40 11.66
C LYS A 92 10.27 3.07 12.11
N MET A 93 10.15 2.11 11.18
CA MET A 93 9.62 0.76 11.46
C MET A 93 10.72 -0.26 11.81
N LYS A 94 11.99 0.11 11.91
CA LYS A 94 13.14 -0.81 12.04
C LYS A 94 12.96 -1.86 13.14
N GLU A 95 12.37 -1.48 14.26
CA GLU A 95 12.17 -2.37 15.42
C GLU A 95 10.85 -3.17 15.36
N SER A 96 10.02 -2.95 14.34
CA SER A 96 8.77 -3.68 14.18
C SER A 96 9.02 -5.08 13.61
N GLN A 97 8.40 -6.10 14.19
CA GLN A 97 8.41 -7.46 13.65
C GLN A 97 7.59 -7.60 12.36
N TYR A 98 6.77 -6.60 12.03
CA TYR A 98 5.92 -6.58 10.84
C TYR A 98 6.56 -5.92 9.62
N VAL A 99 7.88 -5.73 9.65
CA VAL A 99 8.67 -5.34 8.47
C VAL A 99 9.87 -6.28 8.34
N PRO A 100 10.43 -6.47 7.15
CA PRO A 100 11.65 -7.24 6.98
C PRO A 100 12.80 -6.65 7.80
N LYS A 101 13.71 -7.48 8.30
CA LYS A 101 14.96 -6.99 8.90
C LYS A 101 15.63 -6.03 7.92
N THR A 102 15.95 -4.84 8.39
CA THR A 102 16.34 -3.72 7.56
C THR A 102 17.66 -3.14 8.01
N TYR A 103 18.56 -2.89 7.06
CA TYR A 103 19.91 -2.42 7.26
C TYR A 103 20.18 -1.19 6.36
N PHE A 104 21.08 -0.31 6.81
CA PHE A 104 21.45 0.91 6.09
C PHE A 104 22.94 0.96 5.73
N GLY A 105 23.68 -0.09 6.08
CA GLY A 105 25.08 -0.28 5.75
C GLY A 105 25.45 -1.77 5.84
N TYR A 106 26.56 -2.15 5.21
CA TYR A 106 27.06 -3.52 5.27
C TYR A 106 27.36 -3.96 6.71
N ASP A 107 27.96 -3.09 7.50
CA ASP A 107 28.39 -3.38 8.88
C ASP A 107 27.21 -3.59 9.86
N GLU A 108 26.00 -3.24 9.44
CA GLU A 108 24.79 -3.54 10.23
C GLU A 108 24.27 -4.97 10.02
N ILE A 109 24.69 -5.65 8.95
CA ILE A 109 24.25 -7.02 8.64
C ILE A 109 25.03 -8.00 9.54
N PRO A 110 24.35 -8.93 10.24
CA PRO A 110 25.03 -9.90 11.10
C PRO A 110 26.09 -10.69 10.35
N THR A 111 27.26 -10.85 10.95
CA THR A 111 28.41 -11.54 10.33
C THR A 111 28.22 -13.04 10.16
N ASP A 112 27.27 -13.64 10.87
CA ASP A 112 26.86 -15.03 10.77
C ASP A 112 25.78 -15.27 9.68
N THR A 113 25.47 -14.23 8.89
CA THR A 113 24.53 -14.34 7.77
C THR A 113 25.09 -15.28 6.70
N PRO A 114 24.31 -16.29 6.24
CA PRO A 114 24.76 -17.19 5.17
C PRO A 114 25.09 -16.43 3.87
N ASP A 115 26.16 -16.83 3.19
CA ASP A 115 26.63 -16.20 1.95
C ASP A 115 25.56 -16.14 0.85
N ASN A 116 24.66 -17.11 0.81
CA ASN A 116 23.55 -17.19 -0.16
C ASN A 116 22.26 -16.52 0.33
N ALA A 117 22.24 -15.92 1.52
CA ALA A 117 21.07 -15.17 1.99
C ALA A 117 20.79 -13.99 1.07
N LEU A 118 19.54 -13.83 0.65
CA LEU A 118 19.14 -12.80 -0.30
C LEU A 118 18.69 -11.51 0.40
N PHE A 119 19.05 -10.39 -0.22
CA PHE A 119 18.70 -9.06 0.20
C PHE A 119 18.13 -8.25 -0.94
N PHE A 120 17.07 -7.49 -0.65
CA PHE A 120 16.51 -6.49 -1.54
C PHE A 120 17.14 -5.14 -1.26
N VAL A 121 17.89 -4.62 -2.21
CA VAL A 121 18.53 -3.30 -2.15
C VAL A 121 17.63 -2.31 -2.87
N LYS A 122 17.01 -1.40 -2.12
CA LYS A 122 15.99 -0.48 -2.64
C LYS A 122 16.50 0.95 -2.62
N LYS A 123 16.55 1.61 -3.78
CA LYS A 123 16.92 3.02 -3.89
C LYS A 123 15.78 3.92 -3.42
N ASN A 124 16.10 4.95 -2.63
CA ASN A 124 15.14 5.98 -2.22
C ASN A 124 14.61 6.76 -3.44
N GLY A 125 13.34 7.19 -3.37
CA GLY A 125 12.71 7.97 -4.44
C GLY A 125 12.41 7.22 -5.74
N SER A 126 12.78 5.93 -5.86
CA SER A 126 12.44 5.13 -7.04
C SER A 126 10.98 4.66 -6.98
N THR A 127 10.28 4.68 -8.11
CA THR A 127 8.89 4.25 -8.28
C THR A 127 8.78 3.11 -9.29
N GLY A 128 7.69 2.34 -9.22
CA GLY A 128 7.38 1.29 -10.18
C GLY A 128 8.41 0.16 -10.19
N SER A 129 8.90 -0.24 -9.02
CA SER A 129 9.90 -1.30 -8.84
C SER A 129 11.29 -1.01 -9.48
N ARG A 130 11.46 0.15 -10.08
CA ARG A 130 12.77 0.59 -10.57
C ARG A 130 13.67 0.88 -9.37
N GLY A 131 14.95 0.50 -9.47
CA GLY A 131 15.91 0.69 -8.38
C GLY A 131 15.70 -0.26 -7.19
N VAL A 132 15.19 -1.45 -7.45
CA VAL A 132 15.23 -2.60 -6.53
C VAL A 132 16.08 -3.67 -7.18
N ASP A 133 17.19 -4.03 -6.54
CA ASP A 133 18.07 -5.10 -6.94
C ASP A 133 18.09 -6.19 -5.87
N ILE A 134 18.35 -7.43 -6.26
CA ILE A 134 18.45 -8.57 -5.35
C ILE A 134 19.90 -9.03 -5.34
N HIS A 135 20.48 -9.13 -4.16
CA HIS A 135 21.86 -9.58 -4.00
C HIS A 135 21.96 -10.67 -2.95
N ALA A 136 22.85 -11.64 -3.19
CA ALA A 136 23.30 -12.55 -2.14
C ALA A 136 24.22 -11.81 -1.16
N TYR A 137 24.28 -12.25 0.10
CA TYR A 137 25.12 -11.65 1.13
C TYR A 137 26.58 -11.50 0.69
N SER A 138 27.12 -12.54 0.05
CA SER A 138 28.49 -12.53 -0.49
C SER A 138 28.79 -11.38 -1.45
N ALA A 139 27.79 -10.83 -2.14
CA ALA A 139 27.91 -9.72 -3.08
C ALA A 139 27.60 -8.33 -2.45
N MET A 140 27.30 -8.28 -1.16
CA MET A 140 26.83 -7.04 -0.52
C MET A 140 27.96 -6.05 -0.15
N LYS A 141 29.17 -6.55 0.07
CA LYS A 141 30.29 -5.76 0.65
C LYS A 141 30.65 -4.52 -0.14
N ASP A 142 30.64 -4.59 -1.47
CA ASP A 142 31.08 -3.52 -2.36
C ASP A 142 29.93 -2.65 -2.89
N LEU A 143 28.73 -2.77 -2.33
CA LEU A 143 27.59 -1.97 -2.74
C LEU A 143 27.64 -0.55 -2.18
N ASP A 144 27.15 0.40 -2.96
CA ASP A 144 26.85 1.74 -2.48
C ASP A 144 25.55 1.75 -1.67
N TYR A 145 25.64 2.11 -0.40
CA TYR A 145 24.49 2.17 0.53
C TYR A 145 23.88 3.57 0.64
N THR A 146 24.41 4.55 -0.09
CA THR A 146 23.91 5.93 -0.04
C THR A 146 22.46 5.99 -0.51
N GLU A 147 21.60 6.54 0.34
CA GLU A 147 20.14 6.63 0.08
C GLU A 147 19.47 5.31 -0.31
N ARG A 148 19.98 4.21 0.20
CA ARG A 148 19.41 2.89 -0.02
C ARG A 148 18.89 2.26 1.27
N VAL A 149 17.96 1.34 1.11
CA VAL A 149 17.43 0.47 2.15
C VAL A 149 17.72 -0.96 1.74
N VAL A 150 18.31 -1.72 2.64
CA VAL A 150 18.59 -3.14 2.45
C VAL A 150 17.63 -3.92 3.31
N GLN A 151 16.82 -4.76 2.70
CA GLN A 151 15.86 -5.61 3.40
C GLN A 151 16.19 -7.07 3.17
N GLN A 152 16.29 -7.83 4.26
CA GLN A 152 16.50 -9.27 4.18
C GLN A 152 15.27 -9.95 3.56
N ASN A 153 15.53 -10.93 2.69
CA ASN A 153 14.46 -11.74 2.14
C ASN A 153 13.78 -12.57 3.24
N MET A 154 12.49 -12.80 3.08
CA MET A 154 11.75 -13.76 3.90
C MET A 154 12.24 -15.18 3.59
N ASN A 155 12.65 -15.94 4.61
CA ASN A 155 13.29 -17.24 4.43
C ASN A 155 12.33 -18.29 3.85
N VAL A 156 11.13 -18.37 4.38
CA VAL A 156 10.15 -19.38 3.98
C VAL A 156 8.85 -18.66 3.59
N PRO A 157 8.73 -18.22 2.31
CA PRO A 157 7.53 -17.55 1.85
C PRO A 157 6.36 -18.52 1.72
N ASP A 158 5.14 -18.00 1.89
CA ASP A 158 3.95 -18.68 1.40
C ASP A 158 3.90 -18.60 -0.13
N LEU A 159 3.36 -19.64 -0.78
CA LEU A 159 3.35 -19.76 -2.24
C LEU A 159 1.92 -19.99 -2.73
N TYR A 160 1.64 -19.47 -3.92
CA TYR A 160 0.43 -19.76 -4.68
C TYR A 160 0.83 -20.41 -6.01
N ASP A 161 0.43 -21.64 -6.26
CA ASP A 161 0.84 -22.44 -7.42
C ASP A 161 2.39 -22.45 -7.59
N ASP A 162 3.12 -22.77 -6.52
CA ASP A 162 4.60 -22.78 -6.44
C ASP A 162 5.28 -21.42 -6.70
N LYS A 163 4.51 -20.33 -6.74
CA LYS A 163 4.99 -18.98 -7.03
C LYS A 163 4.87 -18.06 -5.82
N ARG A 164 5.83 -17.18 -5.65
CA ARG A 164 5.72 -16.09 -4.67
C ARG A 164 4.62 -15.12 -5.08
N TYR A 165 4.04 -14.49 -4.07
CA TYR A 165 3.09 -13.40 -4.25
C TYR A 165 3.33 -12.29 -3.25
N LYS A 166 2.76 -11.14 -3.54
CA LYS A 166 2.60 -10.04 -2.59
C LYS A 166 1.15 -9.57 -2.58
N ILE A 167 0.67 -9.18 -1.42
CA ILE A 167 -0.70 -8.69 -1.26
C ILE A 167 -0.67 -7.15 -1.29
N ARG A 168 -1.50 -6.54 -2.15
CA ARG A 168 -1.88 -5.14 -2.06
C ARG A 168 -3.14 -5.02 -1.24
N ALA A 169 -3.03 -4.39 -0.08
CA ALA A 169 -4.17 -4.02 0.76
C ALA A 169 -4.26 -2.51 0.90
N TYR A 170 -5.46 -1.98 1.04
CA TYR A 170 -5.68 -0.56 1.24
C TYR A 170 -5.92 -0.25 2.71
N VAL A 171 -5.26 0.79 3.18
CA VAL A 171 -5.36 1.29 4.55
C VAL A 171 -5.83 2.73 4.48
N VAL A 172 -6.93 3.02 5.15
CA VAL A 172 -7.49 4.37 5.23
C VAL A 172 -7.12 4.97 6.58
N LEU A 173 -6.52 6.15 6.53
CA LEU A 173 -6.28 6.99 7.70
C LEU A 173 -7.36 8.07 7.76
N HIS A 174 -8.10 8.14 8.85
CA HIS A 174 -9.13 9.16 9.06
C HIS A 174 -9.40 9.32 10.56
N ASP A 175 -9.60 10.55 11.00
CA ASP A 175 -9.92 10.90 12.39
C ASP A 175 -9.06 10.13 13.42
N LYS A 176 -7.73 10.18 13.27
CA LYS A 176 -6.74 9.52 14.14
C LYS A 176 -6.84 7.99 14.16
N ASN A 177 -7.62 7.40 13.25
CA ASN A 177 -7.80 5.97 13.14
C ASN A 177 -7.13 5.42 11.87
N VAL A 178 -6.86 4.12 11.93
CA VAL A 178 -6.31 3.33 10.83
C VAL A 178 -7.30 2.21 10.55
N PHE A 179 -7.80 2.14 9.32
CA PHE A 179 -8.75 1.15 8.88
C PHE A 179 -8.14 0.33 7.77
N LEU A 180 -8.10 -0.98 7.95
CA LEU A 180 -7.74 -1.90 6.87
C LEU A 180 -9.02 -2.23 6.08
N PHE A 181 -8.99 -1.97 4.77
CA PHE A 181 -10.07 -2.35 3.89
C PHE A 181 -10.16 -3.88 3.80
N ASN A 182 -11.36 -4.42 3.86
CA ASN A 182 -11.59 -5.86 3.98
C ASN A 182 -11.36 -6.65 2.69
N LYS A 183 -11.13 -5.96 1.56
CA LYS A 183 -10.81 -6.56 0.28
C LYS A 183 -9.40 -6.19 -0.14
N SER A 184 -8.70 -7.18 -0.67
CA SER A 184 -7.34 -7.03 -1.14
C SER A 184 -7.10 -7.96 -2.33
N PHE A 185 -5.99 -7.80 -3.01
CA PHE A 185 -5.60 -8.70 -4.08
C PHE A 185 -4.13 -9.06 -3.97
N ALA A 186 -3.79 -10.24 -4.46
CA ALA A 186 -2.41 -10.67 -4.58
C ALA A 186 -1.92 -10.54 -6.02
N THR A 187 -0.67 -10.12 -6.15
CA THR A 187 0.10 -10.16 -7.39
C THR A 187 1.04 -11.35 -7.30
N VAL A 188 0.83 -12.33 -8.18
CA VAL A 188 1.58 -13.60 -8.21
C VAL A 188 2.71 -13.50 -9.23
N ALA A 189 3.89 -14.00 -8.87
CA ALA A 189 5.07 -14.03 -9.73
C ALA A 189 4.81 -14.78 -11.05
N SER A 190 5.58 -14.44 -12.08
CA SER A 190 5.51 -15.15 -13.36
C SER A 190 6.33 -16.45 -13.36
N GLU A 191 7.34 -16.53 -12.51
CA GLU A 191 8.25 -17.67 -12.41
C GLU A 191 8.06 -18.41 -11.08
N ASP A 192 8.30 -19.73 -11.10
CA ASP A 192 8.24 -20.58 -9.92
C ASP A 192 9.34 -20.17 -8.92
N TYR A 193 8.99 -20.22 -7.63
CA TYR A 193 9.93 -19.94 -6.58
C TYR A 193 10.99 -21.03 -6.46
N LYS A 194 12.25 -20.61 -6.34
CA LYS A 194 13.39 -21.49 -6.08
C LYS A 194 14.15 -20.98 -4.87
N GLU A 195 14.34 -21.82 -3.89
CA GLU A 195 15.09 -21.49 -2.68
C GLU A 195 16.58 -21.23 -2.98
N ALA A 196 17.17 -22.09 -3.83
CA ALA A 196 18.54 -21.93 -4.29
C ALA A 196 18.55 -21.14 -5.61
N VAL A 197 19.04 -19.92 -5.57
CA VAL A 197 19.03 -19.04 -6.74
C VAL A 197 20.28 -19.19 -7.63
N GLY A 198 21.34 -19.85 -7.16
CA GLY A 198 22.55 -20.11 -7.94
C GLY A 198 23.02 -18.88 -8.74
N ASP A 199 23.30 -19.09 -10.02
CA ASP A 199 23.73 -18.04 -10.96
C ASP A 199 22.56 -17.33 -11.68
N MET A 200 21.39 -17.23 -11.04
CA MET A 200 20.24 -16.52 -11.63
C MET A 200 20.57 -15.06 -11.86
N ASP A 201 20.25 -14.57 -13.05
CA ASP A 201 20.39 -13.14 -13.35
C ASP A 201 19.33 -12.28 -12.65
N GLN A 202 19.54 -10.97 -12.63
CA GLN A 202 18.65 -10.01 -11.95
C GLN A 202 17.24 -10.03 -12.53
N GLU A 203 17.05 -10.31 -13.81
CA GLU A 203 15.74 -10.34 -14.43
C GLU A 203 14.94 -11.57 -13.95
N ALA A 204 15.56 -12.74 -13.92
CA ALA A 204 14.95 -13.96 -13.39
C ALA A 204 14.60 -13.81 -11.90
N LEU A 205 15.52 -13.27 -11.09
CA LEU A 205 15.27 -12.98 -9.68
C LEU A 205 14.07 -12.05 -9.49
N ARG A 206 13.98 -10.99 -10.27
CA ARG A 206 12.88 -10.01 -10.19
C ARG A 206 11.54 -10.63 -10.58
N LYS A 207 11.50 -11.51 -11.59
CA LYS A 207 10.29 -12.23 -12.01
C LYS A 207 9.82 -13.19 -10.92
N MET A 208 10.74 -13.91 -10.28
CA MET A 208 10.47 -14.84 -9.19
C MET A 208 9.98 -14.14 -7.92
N HIS A 209 10.43 -12.89 -7.66
CA HIS A 209 10.10 -12.16 -6.43
C HIS A 209 9.02 -11.07 -6.57
N VAL A 210 8.27 -11.05 -7.68
CA VAL A 210 7.16 -10.08 -7.92
C VAL A 210 7.62 -8.62 -7.82
N ILE A 211 8.86 -8.32 -8.20
CA ILE A 211 9.35 -6.94 -8.20
C ILE A 211 8.72 -6.15 -9.34
N PHE A 212 8.52 -6.78 -10.50
CA PHE A 212 7.88 -6.19 -11.65
C PHE A 212 6.50 -6.80 -11.92
N GLN A 213 5.54 -5.97 -12.31
CA GLN A 213 4.34 -6.41 -13.00
C GLN A 213 4.70 -6.63 -14.47
N THR A 214 5.35 -7.76 -14.75
CA THR A 214 5.73 -8.15 -16.11
C THR A 214 4.64 -8.95 -16.81
N SER A 215 4.80 -9.18 -18.11
CA SER A 215 3.97 -10.15 -18.83
C SER A 215 4.06 -11.52 -18.13
N GLY A 216 2.91 -12.12 -17.81
CA GLY A 216 2.84 -13.37 -17.05
C GLY A 216 2.55 -13.22 -15.55
N THR A 217 2.64 -12.01 -14.99
CA THR A 217 2.16 -11.73 -13.64
C THR A 217 0.65 -11.93 -13.56
N LYS A 218 0.19 -12.74 -12.61
CA LYS A 218 -1.24 -13.00 -12.37
C LYS A 218 -1.74 -12.14 -11.20
N PHE A 219 -2.96 -11.66 -11.32
CA PHE A 219 -3.68 -11.02 -10.23
C PHE A 219 -4.81 -11.92 -9.77
N ILE A 220 -4.89 -12.17 -8.46
CA ILE A 220 -5.96 -12.93 -7.83
C ILE A 220 -6.53 -12.14 -6.65
N LEU A 221 -7.78 -12.41 -6.28
CA LEU A 221 -8.30 -11.90 -5.02
C LEU A 221 -7.59 -12.59 -3.86
N SER A 222 -7.27 -11.86 -2.80
CA SER A 222 -6.61 -12.48 -1.64
C SER A 222 -7.47 -13.57 -0.99
N GLU A 223 -8.79 -13.53 -1.18
CA GLU A 223 -9.74 -14.58 -0.75
C GLU A 223 -9.49 -15.94 -1.43
N GLU A 224 -8.71 -15.99 -2.52
CA GLU A 224 -8.31 -17.22 -3.21
C GLU A 224 -7.07 -17.89 -2.57
N LEU A 225 -6.44 -17.26 -1.59
CA LEU A 225 -5.31 -17.80 -0.85
C LEU A 225 -5.78 -18.75 0.25
N ASP A 226 -5.15 -19.91 0.40
CA ASP A 226 -5.56 -20.95 1.35
C ASP A 226 -5.65 -20.46 2.81
N LYS A 227 -4.76 -19.53 3.21
CA LYS A 227 -4.68 -19.00 4.58
C LYS A 227 -5.26 -17.59 4.71
N PHE A 228 -6.15 -17.17 3.80
CA PHE A 228 -6.59 -15.79 3.71
C PHE A 228 -7.08 -15.19 5.04
N GLU A 229 -7.93 -15.90 5.79
CA GLU A 229 -8.47 -15.39 7.05
C GLU A 229 -7.37 -15.11 8.09
N LEU A 230 -6.40 -16.01 8.23
CA LEU A 230 -5.26 -15.84 9.12
C LEU A 230 -4.37 -14.67 8.65
N VAL A 231 -4.08 -14.60 7.37
CA VAL A 231 -3.29 -13.53 6.75
C VAL A 231 -3.98 -12.17 6.95
N GLN A 232 -5.30 -12.09 6.78
CA GLN A 232 -6.07 -10.87 7.00
C GLN A 232 -6.03 -10.42 8.47
N GLN A 233 -6.13 -11.35 9.41
CA GLN A 233 -5.97 -11.05 10.83
C GLN A 233 -4.57 -10.52 11.15
N ASN A 234 -3.53 -11.14 10.59
CA ASN A 234 -2.15 -10.70 10.78
C ASN A 234 -1.87 -9.35 10.11
N MET A 235 -2.43 -9.07 8.93
CA MET A 235 -2.38 -7.73 8.32
C MET A 235 -3.04 -6.68 9.23
N LEU A 236 -4.15 -7.00 9.89
CA LEU A 236 -4.80 -6.09 10.84
C LEU A 236 -3.92 -5.81 12.06
N VAL A 237 -3.21 -6.82 12.57
CA VAL A 237 -2.26 -6.63 13.68
C VAL A 237 -1.06 -5.78 13.24
N ALA A 238 -0.52 -6.01 12.04
CA ALA A 238 0.53 -5.18 11.46
C ALA A 238 0.08 -3.71 11.27
N CYS A 239 -1.18 -3.47 10.87
CA CYS A 239 -1.75 -2.12 10.81
C CYS A 239 -1.90 -1.46 12.18
N LYS A 240 -2.18 -2.24 13.24
CA LYS A 240 -2.19 -1.73 14.63
C LYS A 240 -0.79 -1.31 15.08
N ASP A 241 0.22 -2.10 14.78
CA ASP A 241 1.60 -1.77 15.06
C ASP A 241 2.03 -0.50 14.29
N PHE A 242 1.74 -0.43 13.00
CA PHE A 242 1.93 0.77 12.19
C PHE A 242 1.25 2.00 12.82
N LYS A 243 0.01 1.89 13.28
CA LYS A 243 -0.69 2.99 14.00
C LYS A 243 0.07 3.44 15.24
N ASN A 244 0.65 2.52 15.99
CA ASN A 244 1.40 2.85 17.20
C ASN A 244 2.70 3.60 16.86
N VAL A 245 3.45 3.11 15.88
CA VAL A 245 4.71 3.70 15.42
C VAL A 245 4.50 5.09 14.80
N TYR A 246 3.43 5.25 14.00
CA TYR A 246 3.11 6.51 13.30
C TYR A 246 2.07 7.37 14.01
N ARG A 247 1.86 7.16 15.30
CA ARG A 247 0.85 7.86 16.10
C ARG A 247 0.87 9.38 15.91
N ASP A 248 2.05 9.99 15.91
CA ASP A 248 2.17 11.44 15.86
C ASP A 248 1.90 12.00 14.45
N GLU A 249 2.28 11.28 13.41
CA GLU A 249 1.95 11.64 12.04
C GLU A 249 0.45 11.49 11.77
N ILE A 250 -0.16 10.40 12.25
CA ILE A 250 -1.59 10.13 12.09
C ILE A 250 -2.42 11.19 12.81
N LYS A 251 -1.99 11.68 13.97
CA LYS A 251 -2.65 12.78 14.71
C LYS A 251 -2.65 14.11 13.94
N ARG A 252 -1.76 14.30 12.97
CA ARG A 252 -1.73 15.51 12.13
C ARG A 252 -2.77 15.50 11.02
N ILE A 253 -3.39 14.34 10.75
CA ILE A 253 -4.52 14.21 9.82
C ILE A 253 -5.74 14.74 10.56
N GLU A 254 -6.32 15.81 10.05
CA GLU A 254 -7.47 16.48 10.67
C GLU A 254 -8.75 15.67 10.50
N ALA A 255 -9.79 16.02 11.25
CA ALA A 255 -11.05 15.27 11.25
C ALA A 255 -11.76 15.26 9.87
N ASN A 256 -11.50 16.27 9.05
CA ASN A 256 -12.02 16.38 7.69
C ASN A 256 -11.01 15.96 6.61
N GLU A 257 -9.88 15.38 7.02
CA GLU A 257 -8.89 14.83 6.11
C GLU A 257 -8.89 13.30 6.16
N TYR A 258 -8.53 12.68 5.04
CA TYR A 258 -8.25 11.24 4.97
C TYR A 258 -7.05 10.96 4.08
N ALA A 259 -6.46 9.78 4.24
CA ALA A 259 -5.46 9.27 3.31
C ALA A 259 -5.76 7.81 3.00
N ILE A 260 -5.64 7.42 1.72
CA ILE A 260 -5.73 6.04 1.29
C ILE A 260 -4.32 5.58 0.92
N LEU A 261 -3.78 4.66 1.71
CA LEU A 261 -2.45 4.12 1.54
C LEU A 261 -2.53 2.71 0.95
N GLY A 262 -1.72 2.41 -0.04
CA GLY A 262 -1.55 1.03 -0.53
C GLY A 262 -0.40 0.35 0.20
N PHE A 263 -0.70 -0.64 1.01
CA PHE A 263 0.30 -1.45 1.71
C PHE A 263 0.62 -2.68 0.86
N ASP A 264 1.91 -2.94 0.65
CA ASP A 264 2.38 -4.18 0.05
C ASP A 264 2.88 -5.11 1.16
N PHE A 265 2.25 -6.27 1.28
CA PHE A 265 2.62 -7.31 2.23
C PHE A 265 3.26 -8.50 1.52
N VAL A 266 4.25 -9.12 2.15
CA VAL A 266 4.68 -10.49 1.87
C VAL A 266 4.21 -11.39 3.00
N VAL A 267 4.02 -12.67 2.69
CA VAL A 267 3.44 -13.66 3.61
C VAL A 267 4.42 -14.82 3.75
N ASP A 268 4.63 -15.30 4.98
CA ASP A 268 5.40 -16.51 5.23
C ASP A 268 4.52 -17.77 5.24
N SER A 269 5.15 -18.93 5.25
CA SER A 269 4.47 -20.23 5.23
C SER A 269 3.56 -20.48 6.42
N GLU A 270 3.69 -19.74 7.52
CA GLU A 270 2.83 -19.80 8.70
C GLU A 270 1.69 -18.77 8.67
N GLY A 271 1.60 -17.96 7.61
CA GLY A 271 0.63 -16.89 7.47
C GLY A 271 1.04 -15.59 8.16
N GLY A 272 2.26 -15.49 8.69
CA GLY A 272 2.84 -14.26 9.18
C GLY A 272 3.03 -13.25 8.05
N VAL A 273 2.93 -11.96 8.34
CA VAL A 273 2.98 -10.90 7.32
C VAL A 273 4.05 -9.87 7.62
N GLN A 274 4.65 -9.32 6.56
CA GLN A 274 5.56 -8.19 6.67
C GLN A 274 5.20 -7.12 5.64
N ILE A 275 5.16 -5.86 6.08
CA ILE A 275 4.96 -4.69 5.23
C ILE A 275 6.28 -4.37 4.54
N ILE A 276 6.36 -4.52 3.23
CA ILE A 276 7.58 -4.27 2.45
C ILE A 276 7.61 -2.88 1.81
N GLU A 277 6.45 -2.25 1.64
CA GLU A 277 6.30 -0.93 1.05
C GLU A 277 4.95 -0.34 1.41
N ILE A 278 4.91 0.99 1.55
CA ILE A 278 3.67 1.77 1.65
C ILE A 278 3.66 2.77 0.49
N ASN A 279 2.54 2.85 -0.21
CA ASN A 279 2.33 3.77 -1.31
C ASN A 279 1.28 4.81 -0.88
N HIS A 280 1.69 6.06 -0.69
CA HIS A 280 0.79 7.18 -0.37
C HIS A 280 -0.24 7.42 -1.48
N ARG A 281 0.16 7.17 -2.72
CA ARG A 281 -0.72 7.25 -3.89
C ARG A 281 -0.82 5.88 -4.49
N SER A 282 -1.85 5.15 -4.11
CA SER A 282 -2.13 3.89 -4.76
C SER A 282 -2.42 4.12 -6.23
N ASN A 283 -1.72 3.38 -7.06
CA ASN A 283 -2.05 3.31 -8.47
C ASN A 283 -3.23 2.35 -8.62
N TYR A 284 -4.37 2.84 -9.06
CA TYR A 284 -5.58 2.04 -9.31
C TYR A 284 -5.61 1.50 -10.75
N ALA A 285 -4.49 1.49 -11.47
CA ALA A 285 -4.37 0.91 -12.82
C ALA A 285 -4.19 -0.61 -12.74
N HIS A 286 -5.22 -1.30 -12.27
CA HIS A 286 -5.27 -2.76 -12.15
C HIS A 286 -6.11 -3.39 -13.25
N PRO A 287 -6.02 -4.73 -13.45
CA PRO A 287 -6.94 -5.43 -14.33
C PRO A 287 -8.40 -5.18 -13.94
N LYS A 288 -9.30 -5.10 -14.93
CA LYS A 288 -10.72 -4.74 -14.74
C LYS A 288 -11.42 -5.54 -13.64
N VAL A 289 -11.03 -6.80 -13.45
CA VAL A 289 -11.57 -7.65 -12.39
C VAL A 289 -11.22 -7.09 -11.01
N MET A 290 -9.96 -6.65 -10.81
CA MET A 290 -9.51 -6.06 -9.53
C MET A 290 -10.10 -4.67 -9.32
N GLU A 291 -10.19 -3.86 -10.38
CA GLU A 291 -10.90 -2.58 -10.32
C GLU A 291 -12.32 -2.77 -9.79
N ASN A 292 -13.08 -3.70 -10.36
CA ASN A 292 -14.48 -3.90 -10.00
C ASN A 292 -14.67 -4.50 -8.61
N LYS A 293 -13.77 -5.41 -8.18
CA LYS A 293 -13.94 -6.16 -6.93
C LYS A 293 -13.23 -5.53 -5.72
N VAL A 294 -12.21 -4.71 -5.95
CA VAL A 294 -11.42 -4.10 -4.88
C VAL A 294 -11.42 -2.58 -4.97
N ASP A 295 -10.95 -2.00 -6.09
CA ASP A 295 -10.72 -0.55 -6.17
C ASP A 295 -12.04 0.25 -6.13
N VAL A 296 -13.02 -0.13 -6.92
CA VAL A 296 -14.34 0.54 -6.93
C VAL A 296 -15.09 0.38 -5.60
N PRO A 297 -15.17 -0.80 -4.97
CA PRO A 297 -15.74 -0.93 -3.63
C PRO A 297 -15.03 -0.12 -2.54
N LEU A 298 -13.69 0.04 -2.64
CA LEU A 298 -12.95 0.90 -1.71
C LEU A 298 -13.37 2.38 -1.81
N LEU A 299 -13.68 2.84 -3.02
CA LEU A 299 -13.99 4.25 -3.31
C LEU A 299 -15.48 4.58 -3.13
N LYS A 300 -16.34 3.58 -2.99
CA LYS A 300 -17.76 3.71 -2.65
C LYS A 300 -17.98 3.83 -1.15
#